data_ae51adac1d58dfe47db2099898d76d85
#
_entry.id   ae51adac1d58dfe47db2099898d76d85
#
_cell.length_a   1.000
_cell.length_b   1.000
_cell.length_c   1.000
_cell.angle_alpha   90.00
_cell.angle_beta   90.00
_cell.angle_gamma   90.00
#
_symmetry.space_group_name_H-M   'P 1'
#
loop_
_entity.id
_entity.type
_entity.pdbx_description
1 polymer ?
#
loop_
_entity_poly.entity_id
_entity_poly.type
_entity_poly.pdbx_seq_one_letter_code
_entity_poly.pdbx_strand_id
1 'polypeptide(L)'
;MASMPNTTVLATLLERMTTDGEVFKMKLLMHLISAVFVPTTSLRPSNKCFPILAKLKDVKNMNWCKFIANFLHDAFSNKMYQKGCHLHLMLMYLDSLDLSTVDFTGIGGPLPAHKFVVSAWTYDAVKVVLAADRVSDTKYGKLQ
;
A
#
# COMPACT_ATOMS: atom_id res chain seq x y z
N MET A 1 28.40 -13.15 5.55
CA MET A 1 27.09 -12.87 4.93
C MET A 1 26.84 -11.37 5.00
N ALA A 2 26.65 -10.69 3.88
CA ALA A 2 26.31 -9.27 3.89
C ALA A 2 24.92 -9.12 4.52
N SER A 3 24.78 -8.21 5.49
CA SER A 3 23.49 -7.94 6.12
C SER A 3 22.55 -7.29 5.09
N MET A 4 21.27 -7.68 5.09
CA MET A 4 20.28 -7.02 4.24
C MET A 4 20.20 -5.53 4.58
N PRO A 5 20.20 -4.65 3.56
CA PRO A 5 19.98 -3.22 3.78
C PRO A 5 18.60 -2.99 4.40
N ASN A 6 18.47 -1.96 5.23
CA ASN A 6 17.17 -1.59 5.75
C ASN A 6 16.29 -0.94 4.65
N THR A 7 14.98 -0.80 4.90
CA THR A 7 14.03 -0.28 3.91
C THR A 7 14.32 1.16 3.48
N THR A 8 14.88 1.99 4.37
CA THR A 8 15.29 3.37 4.05
C THR A 8 16.48 3.38 3.10
N VAL A 9 17.47 2.53 3.36
CA VAL A 9 18.65 2.38 2.47
C VAL A 9 18.22 1.83 1.11
N LEU A 10 17.25 0.90 1.07
CA LEU A 10 16.70 0.40 -0.19
C LEU A 10 16.04 1.51 -1.01
N ALA A 11 15.27 2.39 -0.39
CA ALA A 11 14.65 3.54 -1.06
C ALA A 11 15.73 4.45 -1.69
N THR A 12 16.72 4.87 -0.91
CA THR A 12 17.83 5.71 -1.39
C THR A 12 18.64 5.04 -2.53
N LEU A 13 18.84 3.73 -2.44
CA LEU A 13 19.51 2.98 -3.50
C LEU A 13 18.69 2.97 -4.79
N LEU A 14 17.37 2.79 -4.69
CA LEU A 14 16.48 2.80 -5.85
C LEU A 14 16.46 4.16 -6.54
N GLU A 15 16.41 5.27 -5.78
CA GLU A 15 16.46 6.64 -6.32
C GLU A 15 17.73 6.92 -7.13
N ARG A 16 18.84 6.28 -6.77
CA ARG A 16 20.14 6.45 -7.44
C ARG A 16 20.37 5.51 -8.62
N MET A 17 19.50 4.52 -8.81
CA MET A 17 19.66 3.55 -9.89
C MET A 17 19.12 4.12 -11.21
N THR A 18 19.99 4.16 -12.22
CA THR A 18 19.68 4.65 -13.57
C THR A 18 19.31 3.53 -14.55
N THR A 19 19.40 2.26 -14.11
CA THR A 19 19.14 1.10 -14.97
C THR A 19 18.01 0.27 -14.41
N ASP A 20 17.17 -0.27 -15.30
CA ASP A 20 16.01 -1.11 -15.01
C ASP A 20 16.28 -2.62 -14.99
N GLY A 21 17.56 -3.00 -14.82
CA GLY A 21 18.01 -4.38 -14.81
C GLY A 21 17.43 -5.25 -13.68
N GLU A 22 17.77 -6.54 -13.66
CA GLU A 22 17.25 -7.49 -12.65
C GLU A 22 17.55 -7.05 -11.21
N VAL A 23 18.69 -6.43 -10.98
CA VAL A 23 19.08 -5.91 -9.65
C VAL A 23 18.13 -4.80 -9.19
N PHE A 24 17.73 -3.91 -10.10
CA PHE A 24 16.72 -2.88 -9.81
C PHE A 24 15.38 -3.53 -9.45
N LYS A 25 14.91 -4.48 -10.26
CA LYS A 25 13.66 -5.21 -10.03
C LYS A 25 13.65 -5.93 -8.69
N MET A 26 14.75 -6.59 -8.33
CA MET A 26 14.89 -7.24 -7.02
C MET A 26 14.80 -6.25 -5.87
N LYS A 27 15.53 -5.14 -5.92
CA LYS A 27 15.52 -4.12 -4.87
C LYS A 27 14.16 -3.43 -4.77
N LEU A 28 13.52 -3.13 -5.91
CA LEU A 28 12.18 -2.55 -5.96
C LEU A 28 11.15 -3.49 -5.32
N LEU A 29 11.18 -4.77 -5.66
CA LEU A 29 10.30 -5.77 -5.05
C LEU A 29 10.53 -5.92 -3.55
N MET A 30 11.80 -5.97 -3.11
CA MET A 30 12.11 -5.99 -1.68
C MET A 30 11.53 -4.79 -0.96
N HIS A 31 11.66 -3.60 -1.54
CA HIS A 31 11.12 -2.37 -0.98
C HIS A 31 9.59 -2.40 -0.94
N LEU A 32 8.93 -2.69 -2.06
CA LEU A 32 7.46 -2.74 -2.15
C LEU A 32 6.85 -3.78 -1.20
N ILE A 33 7.41 -4.99 -1.17
CA ILE A 33 6.92 -6.03 -0.26
C ILE A 33 7.09 -5.59 1.19
N SER A 34 8.24 -5.03 1.55
CA SER A 34 8.58 -4.75 2.94
C SER A 34 8.01 -3.44 3.48
N ALA A 35 7.80 -2.43 2.61
CA ALA A 35 7.31 -1.12 3.01
C ALA A 35 5.81 -0.93 2.76
N VAL A 36 5.25 -1.65 1.78
CA VAL A 36 3.86 -1.43 1.34
C VAL A 36 2.98 -2.66 1.56
N PHE A 37 3.36 -3.82 0.98
CA PHE A 37 2.46 -4.98 0.96
C PHE A 37 2.44 -5.76 2.27
N VAL A 38 3.61 -5.93 2.88
CA VAL A 38 3.83 -6.73 4.10
C VAL A 38 4.71 -5.95 5.07
N PRO A 39 4.31 -4.72 5.45
CA PRO A 39 5.11 -3.92 6.35
C PRO A 39 5.28 -4.63 7.70
N THR A 40 6.48 -4.53 8.23
CA THR A 40 6.84 -5.03 9.56
C THR A 40 7.22 -3.86 10.45
N THR A 41 7.17 -4.06 11.75
CA THR A 41 7.66 -3.06 12.74
C THR A 41 9.19 -2.91 12.71
N SER A 42 9.88 -3.76 11.95
CA SER A 42 11.33 -3.70 11.76
C SER A 42 11.67 -2.88 10.51
N LEU A 43 12.77 -2.13 10.57
CA LEU A 43 13.34 -1.47 9.39
C LEU A 43 14.01 -2.46 8.41
N ARG A 44 14.02 -3.75 8.72
CA ARG A 44 14.58 -4.78 7.86
C ARG A 44 13.53 -5.30 6.89
N PRO A 45 13.92 -5.66 5.67
CA PRO A 45 13.03 -6.30 4.72
C PRO A 45 12.34 -7.53 5.31
N SER A 46 11.07 -7.71 4.94
CA SER A 46 10.30 -8.86 5.39
C SER A 46 10.87 -10.18 4.85
N ASN A 47 10.92 -11.20 5.68
CA ASN A 47 11.32 -12.54 5.22
C ASN A 47 10.37 -13.11 4.14
N LYS A 48 9.18 -12.58 4.03
CA LYS A 48 8.21 -12.93 2.98
C LYS A 48 8.68 -12.58 1.57
N CYS A 49 9.69 -11.69 1.42
CA CYS A 49 10.23 -11.36 0.10
C CYS A 49 11.13 -12.47 -0.49
N PHE A 50 11.80 -13.30 0.33
CA PHE A 50 12.76 -14.28 -0.17
C PHE A 50 12.19 -15.30 -1.16
N PRO A 51 11.05 -15.97 -0.90
CA PRO A 51 10.49 -16.92 -1.86
C PRO A 51 10.10 -16.25 -3.19
N ILE A 52 9.73 -14.98 -3.14
CA ILE A 52 9.33 -14.18 -4.30
C ILE A 52 10.56 -13.80 -5.11
N LEU A 53 11.61 -13.32 -4.45
CA LEU A 53 12.87 -12.93 -5.11
C LEU A 53 13.57 -14.12 -5.76
N ALA A 54 13.45 -15.32 -5.19
CA ALA A 54 13.99 -16.56 -5.77
C ALA A 54 13.33 -16.92 -7.11
N LYS A 55 12.12 -16.40 -7.39
CA LYS A 55 11.33 -16.66 -8.60
C LYS A 55 10.97 -15.35 -9.33
N LEU A 56 11.94 -14.47 -9.51
CA LEU A 56 11.72 -13.13 -10.06
C LEU A 56 10.99 -13.14 -11.43
N LYS A 57 11.22 -14.16 -12.25
CA LYS A 57 10.55 -14.32 -13.54
C LYS A 57 9.05 -14.57 -13.44
N ASP A 58 8.59 -15.15 -12.34
CA ASP A 58 7.18 -15.50 -12.10
C ASP A 58 6.40 -14.39 -11.39
N VAL A 59 7.05 -13.32 -10.99
CA VAL A 59 6.46 -12.22 -10.20
C VAL A 59 5.22 -11.62 -10.86
N LYS A 60 5.22 -11.50 -12.19
CA LYS A 60 4.07 -10.99 -12.96
C LYS A 60 2.84 -11.90 -12.92
N ASN A 61 3.04 -13.20 -12.66
CA ASN A 61 1.99 -14.21 -12.62
C ASN A 61 1.50 -14.51 -11.19
N MET A 62 2.08 -13.84 -10.18
CA MET A 62 1.68 -14.03 -8.79
C MET A 62 0.32 -13.40 -8.52
N ASN A 63 -0.50 -14.07 -7.72
CA ASN A 63 -1.73 -13.50 -7.19
C ASN A 63 -1.42 -12.58 -6.00
N TRP A 64 -1.08 -11.34 -6.30
CA TRP A 64 -0.73 -10.32 -5.31
C TRP A 64 -1.88 -10.00 -4.36
N CYS A 65 -3.12 -9.99 -4.85
CA CYS A 65 -4.29 -9.75 -4.01
C CYS A 65 -4.41 -10.82 -2.94
N LYS A 66 -4.29 -12.10 -3.32
CA LYS A 66 -4.31 -13.21 -2.35
C LYS A 66 -3.15 -13.14 -1.36
N PHE A 67 -1.96 -12.77 -1.83
CA PHE A 67 -0.77 -12.63 -0.98
C PHE A 67 -0.98 -11.56 0.09
N ILE A 68 -1.48 -10.39 -0.29
CA ILE A 68 -1.77 -9.27 0.62
C ILE A 68 -2.91 -9.62 1.57
N ALA A 69 -4.00 -10.19 1.05
CA ALA A 69 -5.17 -10.57 1.85
C ALA A 69 -4.82 -11.62 2.91
N ASN A 70 -4.05 -12.64 2.56
CA ASN A 70 -3.59 -13.64 3.53
C ASN A 70 -2.74 -13.01 4.62
N PHE A 71 -1.85 -12.09 4.26
CA PHE A 71 -1.01 -11.41 5.25
C PHE A 71 -1.83 -10.52 6.21
N LEU A 72 -2.82 -9.81 5.69
CA LEU A 72 -3.76 -9.04 6.49
C LEU A 72 -4.56 -9.95 7.43
N HIS A 73 -5.10 -11.04 6.90
CA HIS A 73 -5.84 -12.03 7.71
C HIS A 73 -4.97 -12.57 8.86
N ASP A 74 -3.73 -12.96 8.58
CA ASP A 74 -2.80 -13.44 9.60
C ASP A 74 -2.51 -12.36 10.66
N ALA A 75 -2.33 -11.10 10.23
CA ALA A 75 -2.06 -9.99 11.14
C ALA A 75 -3.25 -9.72 12.07
N PHE A 76 -4.48 -9.72 11.56
CA PHE A 76 -5.69 -9.52 12.35
C PHE A 76 -5.97 -10.70 13.28
N SER A 77 -5.85 -11.94 12.80
CA SER A 77 -6.05 -13.14 13.60
C SER A 77 -5.09 -13.21 14.79
N ASN A 78 -3.88 -12.69 14.63
CA ASN A 78 -2.87 -12.63 15.69
C ASN A 78 -2.90 -11.31 16.49
N LYS A 79 -3.91 -10.47 16.31
CA LYS A 79 -4.03 -9.14 16.95
C LYS A 79 -2.84 -8.21 16.73
N MET A 80 -2.11 -8.40 15.63
CA MET A 80 -0.94 -7.60 15.25
C MET A 80 -1.36 -6.50 14.26
N TYR A 81 -2.28 -5.63 14.66
CA TYR A 81 -2.90 -4.61 13.81
C TYR A 81 -1.92 -3.60 13.19
N GLN A 82 -0.72 -3.48 13.73
CA GLN A 82 0.34 -2.65 13.15
C GLN A 82 1.02 -3.28 11.93
N LYS A 83 0.75 -4.57 11.66
CA LYS A 83 1.25 -5.29 10.49
C LYS A 83 0.13 -5.39 9.47
N GLY A 84 0.47 -5.25 8.22
CA GLY A 84 -0.49 -5.40 7.14
C GLY A 84 -0.41 -4.25 6.16
N CYS A 85 -1.01 -4.42 5.00
CA CYS A 85 -1.07 -3.40 3.97
C CYS A 85 -2.17 -2.37 4.31
N HIS A 86 -1.86 -1.41 5.19
CA HIS A 86 -2.80 -0.35 5.57
C HIS A 86 -3.26 0.47 4.36
N LEU A 87 -2.38 0.66 3.36
CA LEU A 87 -2.75 1.30 2.10
C LEU A 87 -3.88 0.54 1.40
N HIS A 88 -3.79 -0.79 1.34
CA HIS A 88 -4.85 -1.60 0.73
C HIS A 88 -6.17 -1.49 1.49
N LEU A 89 -6.13 -1.55 2.82
CA LEU A 89 -7.33 -1.37 3.66
C LEU A 89 -7.93 0.02 3.49
N MET A 90 -7.10 1.06 3.45
CA MET A 90 -7.56 2.42 3.21
C MET A 90 -8.22 2.57 1.85
N LEU A 91 -7.64 2.02 0.79
CA LEU A 91 -8.22 2.06 -0.55
C LEU A 91 -9.55 1.30 -0.63
N MET A 92 -9.63 0.11 -0.02
CA MET A 92 -10.88 -0.64 0.06
C MET A 92 -11.96 0.13 0.81
N TYR A 93 -11.60 0.77 1.92
CA TYR A 93 -12.53 1.60 2.67
C TYR A 93 -13.05 2.76 1.84
N LEU A 94 -12.15 3.56 1.26
CA LEU A 94 -12.51 4.71 0.43
C LEU A 94 -13.38 4.33 -0.78
N ASP A 95 -13.10 3.17 -1.38
CA ASP A 95 -13.83 2.66 -2.54
C ASP A 95 -15.23 2.11 -2.18
N SER A 96 -15.47 1.86 -0.90
CA SER A 96 -16.78 1.41 -0.38
C SER A 96 -17.73 2.55 0.01
N LEU A 97 -17.27 3.81 0.00
CA LEU A 97 -18.05 4.95 0.45
C LEU A 97 -18.94 5.51 -0.66
N ASP A 98 -20.14 5.97 -0.27
CA ASP A 98 -20.98 6.77 -1.17
C ASP A 98 -20.47 8.21 -1.24
N LEU A 99 -19.86 8.56 -2.35
CA LEU A 99 -19.26 9.87 -2.58
C LEU A 99 -20.22 10.88 -3.23
N SER A 100 -21.47 10.51 -3.47
CA SER A 100 -22.45 11.35 -4.17
C SER A 100 -22.72 12.70 -3.49
N THR A 101 -22.54 12.76 -2.18
CA THR A 101 -22.76 13.98 -1.36
C THR A 101 -21.49 14.73 -1.01
N VAL A 102 -20.33 14.27 -1.47
CA VAL A 102 -19.03 14.86 -1.13
C VAL A 102 -18.70 16.01 -2.08
N ASP A 103 -18.39 17.17 -1.52
CA ASP A 103 -17.98 18.34 -2.30
C ASP A 103 -16.47 18.31 -2.58
N PHE A 104 -16.11 18.11 -3.84
CA PHE A 104 -14.75 18.10 -4.33
C PHE A 104 -14.31 19.43 -5.00
N THR A 105 -15.13 20.47 -4.97
CA THR A 105 -14.83 21.74 -5.66
C THR A 105 -13.52 22.35 -5.20
N GLY A 106 -13.20 22.25 -3.92
CA GLY A 106 -11.95 22.77 -3.33
C GLY A 106 -10.66 22.11 -3.82
N ILE A 107 -10.75 20.95 -4.50
CA ILE A 107 -9.59 20.20 -5.01
C ILE A 107 -9.63 20.00 -6.53
N GLY A 108 -10.44 20.76 -7.25
CA GLY A 108 -10.50 20.75 -8.72
C GLY A 108 -11.64 19.94 -9.30
N GLY A 109 -12.62 19.53 -8.51
CA GLY A 109 -13.82 18.79 -8.94
C GLY A 109 -13.83 17.32 -8.58
N PRO A 110 -14.79 16.54 -9.07
CA PRO A 110 -14.98 15.14 -8.72
C PRO A 110 -13.77 14.29 -9.09
N LEU A 111 -13.59 13.19 -8.35
CA LEU A 111 -12.50 12.26 -8.63
C LEU A 111 -12.58 11.77 -10.08
N PRO A 112 -11.48 11.87 -10.84
CA PRO A 112 -11.47 11.41 -12.21
C PRO A 112 -11.62 9.88 -12.25
N ALA A 113 -12.34 9.37 -13.25
CA ALA A 113 -12.40 7.95 -13.51
C ALA A 113 -11.02 7.47 -13.99
N HIS A 114 -10.30 6.74 -13.14
CA HIS A 114 -9.00 6.17 -13.46
C HIS A 114 -9.09 4.67 -13.69
N LYS A 115 -8.21 4.16 -14.56
CA LYS A 115 -8.07 2.72 -14.81
C LYS A 115 -7.67 1.96 -13.53
N PHE A 116 -6.94 2.61 -12.64
CA PHE A 116 -6.50 2.03 -11.37
C PHE A 116 -7.03 2.88 -10.21
N VAL A 117 -7.71 2.24 -9.28
CA VAL A 117 -8.30 2.86 -8.09
C VAL A 117 -7.28 3.72 -7.34
N VAL A 118 -6.08 3.19 -7.12
CA VAL A 118 -5.02 3.90 -6.38
C VAL A 118 -4.63 5.24 -7.01
N SER A 119 -4.73 5.39 -8.32
CA SER A 119 -4.37 6.64 -9.00
C SER A 119 -5.46 7.71 -8.95
N ALA A 120 -6.68 7.36 -8.56
CA ALA A 120 -7.77 8.30 -8.35
C ALA A 120 -7.64 9.05 -7.00
N TRP A 121 -7.00 8.43 -6.01
CA TRP A 121 -6.92 8.94 -4.66
C TRP A 121 -5.66 9.78 -4.42
N THR A 122 -5.81 11.09 -4.49
CA THR A 122 -4.79 12.04 -4.04
C THR A 122 -4.89 12.26 -2.53
N TYR A 123 -3.83 12.81 -1.93
CA TYR A 123 -3.83 13.14 -0.51
C TYR A 123 -4.96 14.10 -0.12
N ASP A 124 -5.24 15.09 -0.97
CA ASP A 124 -6.29 16.08 -0.72
C ASP A 124 -7.69 15.46 -0.89
N ALA A 125 -7.88 14.57 -1.88
CA ALA A 125 -9.13 13.82 -2.04
C ALA A 125 -9.42 12.95 -0.81
N VAL A 126 -8.43 12.24 -0.30
CA VAL A 126 -8.56 11.43 0.93
C VAL A 126 -8.96 12.29 2.11
N LYS A 127 -8.35 13.47 2.30
CA LYS A 127 -8.71 14.40 3.39
C LYS A 127 -10.16 14.87 3.30
N VAL A 128 -10.60 15.27 2.11
CA VAL A 128 -11.97 15.74 1.88
C VAL A 128 -12.98 14.65 2.25
N VAL A 129 -12.76 13.44 1.74
CA VAL A 129 -13.66 12.30 2.01
C VAL A 129 -13.66 11.92 3.47
N LEU A 130 -12.52 11.80 4.13
CA LEU A 130 -12.45 11.48 5.55
C LEU A 130 -13.11 12.56 6.42
N ALA A 131 -13.00 13.84 6.04
CA ALA A 131 -13.70 14.91 6.74
C ALA A 131 -15.23 14.80 6.58
N ALA A 132 -15.72 14.47 5.38
CA ALA A 132 -17.13 14.28 5.09
C ALA A 132 -17.70 13.02 5.78
N ASP A 133 -16.93 11.94 5.84
CA ASP A 133 -17.31 10.66 6.47
C ASP A 133 -17.27 10.69 8.01
N ARG A 134 -16.70 11.74 8.58
CA ARG A 134 -16.53 11.87 10.03
C ARG A 134 -17.87 12.08 10.74
N VAL A 135 -18.17 11.25 11.70
CA VAL A 135 -19.34 11.35 12.60
C VAL A 135 -18.97 12.09 13.89
N SER A 136 -17.79 11.81 14.45
CA SER A 136 -17.23 12.45 15.65
C SER A 136 -15.69 12.40 15.61
N ASP A 137 -15.03 12.93 16.63
CA ASP A 137 -13.54 13.00 16.66
C ASP A 137 -12.84 11.63 16.51
N THR A 138 -13.53 10.55 16.82
CA THR A 138 -12.98 9.18 16.75
C THR A 138 -13.81 8.22 15.92
N LYS A 139 -14.90 8.68 15.29
CA LYS A 139 -15.82 7.82 14.54
C LYS A 139 -16.03 8.30 13.12
N TYR A 140 -16.02 7.35 12.19
CA TYR A 140 -16.31 7.49 10.77
C TYR A 140 -17.50 6.62 10.40
N GLY A 141 -18.01 6.73 9.18
CA GLY A 141 -19.12 5.94 8.66
C GLY A 141 -20.39 6.75 8.40
N LYS A 142 -20.25 8.05 8.11
CA LYS A 142 -21.37 8.90 7.69
C LYS A 142 -21.76 8.68 6.23
N LEU A 143 -20.81 8.22 5.40
CA LEU A 143 -20.96 8.00 3.96
C LEU A 143 -21.22 6.51 3.61
N GLN A 144 -21.54 5.66 4.57
CA GLN A 144 -21.83 4.23 4.37
C GLN A 144 -23.29 3.99 4.02
#